data_0c8e8f5ff7d5c46f27674944a047d2a9
#
_entry.id   0c8e8f5ff7d5c46f27674944a047d2a9
#
_cell.length_a   1.000
_cell.length_b   1.000
_cell.length_c   1.000
_cell.angle_alpha   90.00
_cell.angle_beta   90.00
_cell.angle_gamma   90.00
#
_symmetry.space_group_name_H-M   'P 1'
#
loop_
_entity.id
_entity.type
_entity.pdbx_description
1 polymer ?
#
loop_
_entity_poly.entity_id
_entity_poly.type
_entity_poly.pdbx_seq_one_letter_code
_entity_poly.pdbx_strand_id
1 'polypeptide(L)'
;MIELLVFVGVIILVVVAIKLGKQDNAPAARPSGLPDGLKMAWQHAVESGDTEAVQAIDNGTYKELLERRAADRESKIAPGIEIYQYSIAGINYRKGIAAYLGHSTGYIKPEPTNRYDPNAIAVYADDGHHLGYIPATDTYEVHSLRLHFPIPVSVDIEECNDDDENRRFFVGQVTIKYKKK
;
A
#
# COMPACT_ATOMS: atom_id res chain seq x y z
N MET A 1 42.88 22.59 22.04
CA MET A 1 42.94 22.83 20.57
C MET A 1 42.89 21.55 19.74
N ILE A 2 43.42 20.44 20.20
CA ILE A 2 43.41 19.15 19.44
C ILE A 2 42.00 18.54 19.34
N GLU A 3 41.20 18.61 20.40
CA GLU A 3 39.83 18.06 20.40
C GLU A 3 38.86 18.77 19.43
N LEU A 4 39.02 20.08 19.22
CA LEU A 4 38.20 20.85 18.29
C LEU A 4 38.45 20.46 16.82
N LEU A 5 39.72 20.14 16.49
CA LEU A 5 40.11 19.70 15.15
C LEU A 5 39.57 18.32 14.80
N VAL A 6 39.50 17.39 15.79
CA VAL A 6 38.92 16.07 15.59
C VAL A 6 37.40 16.16 15.33
N PHE A 7 36.70 17.06 16.06
CA PHE A 7 35.26 17.23 15.88
C PHE A 7 34.89 17.84 14.51
N VAL A 8 35.68 18.81 14.05
CA VAL A 8 35.51 19.41 12.71
C VAL A 8 35.81 18.38 11.60
N GLY A 9 36.84 17.55 11.79
CA GLY A 9 37.17 16.48 10.84
C GLY A 9 36.09 15.43 10.71
N VAL A 10 35.46 15.02 11.82
CA VAL A 10 34.34 14.06 11.81
C VAL A 10 33.10 14.65 11.14
N ILE A 11 32.78 15.93 11.38
CA ILE A 11 31.62 16.60 10.73
C ILE A 11 31.85 16.72 9.21
N ILE A 12 33.08 17.05 8.79
CA ILE A 12 33.40 17.12 7.34
C ILE A 12 33.28 15.74 6.68
N LEU A 13 33.73 14.67 7.35
CA LEU A 13 33.67 13.31 6.86
C LEU A 13 32.18 12.82 6.73
N VAL A 14 31.33 13.16 7.71
CA VAL A 14 29.91 12.86 7.69
C VAL A 14 29.18 13.65 6.57
N VAL A 15 29.51 14.94 6.39
CA VAL A 15 28.93 15.77 5.34
C VAL A 15 29.37 15.32 3.94
N VAL A 16 30.63 14.88 3.80
CA VAL A 16 31.13 14.31 2.54
C VAL A 16 30.50 12.95 2.27
N ALA A 17 30.31 12.09 3.27
CA ALA A 17 29.62 10.82 3.13
C ALA A 17 28.13 11.01 2.74
N ILE A 18 27.46 12.02 3.31
CA ILE A 18 26.07 12.37 2.93
C ILE A 18 26.01 12.95 1.51
N LYS A 19 27.02 13.71 1.07
CA LYS A 19 27.09 14.22 -0.32
C LYS A 19 27.49 13.16 -1.34
N LEU A 20 28.35 12.20 -0.98
CA LEU A 20 28.69 11.06 -1.84
C LEU A 20 27.59 9.99 -1.90
N GLY A 21 26.68 9.94 -0.91
CA GLY A 21 25.50 9.06 -0.92
C GLY A 21 24.32 9.57 -1.72
N LYS A 22 24.32 10.84 -2.16
CA LYS A 22 23.44 11.32 -3.23
C LYS A 22 24.13 11.06 -4.58
N GLN A 23 24.18 9.81 -4.96
CA GLN A 23 24.30 9.45 -6.35
C GLN A 23 22.99 9.95 -6.98
N ASP A 24 23.06 10.97 -7.82
CA ASP A 24 21.98 11.41 -8.70
C ASP A 24 21.70 10.22 -9.63
N ASN A 25 20.89 9.27 -9.15
CA ASN A 25 20.30 8.25 -9.99
C ASN A 25 19.29 9.00 -10.86
N ALA A 26 19.76 9.48 -12.02
CA ALA A 26 18.85 9.79 -13.08
C ALA A 26 17.88 8.60 -13.22
N PRO A 27 16.55 8.83 -13.30
CA PRO A 27 15.60 7.75 -13.42
C PRO A 27 16.08 6.83 -14.55
N ALA A 28 16.21 5.55 -14.25
CA ALA A 28 16.68 4.55 -15.22
C ALA A 28 15.83 4.70 -16.48
N ALA A 29 16.48 4.79 -17.64
CA ALA A 29 15.75 4.89 -18.89
C ALA A 29 14.87 3.64 -19.01
N ARG A 30 13.58 3.84 -19.30
CA ARG A 30 12.60 2.75 -19.41
C ARG A 30 13.10 1.69 -20.41
N PRO A 31 13.18 0.40 -20.02
CA PRO A 31 13.61 -0.65 -20.95
C PRO A 31 12.65 -0.72 -22.14
N SER A 32 13.20 -0.69 -23.36
CA SER A 32 12.42 -0.91 -24.56
C SER A 32 11.99 -2.37 -24.64
N GLY A 33 10.67 -2.63 -24.76
CA GLY A 33 10.13 -3.98 -24.95
C GLY A 33 9.59 -4.66 -23.69
N LEU A 34 9.41 -3.94 -22.57
CA LEU A 34 8.72 -4.48 -21.39
C LEU A 34 7.28 -4.88 -21.74
N PRO A 35 6.82 -6.08 -21.31
CA PRO A 35 5.41 -6.46 -21.35
C PRO A 35 4.53 -5.43 -20.64
N ASP A 36 3.30 -5.20 -21.13
CA ASP A 36 2.40 -4.16 -20.59
C ASP A 36 2.16 -4.32 -19.09
N GLY A 37 2.02 -5.57 -18.60
CA GLY A 37 1.86 -5.82 -17.17
C GLY A 37 3.05 -5.41 -16.30
N LEU A 38 4.26 -5.34 -16.86
CA LEU A 38 5.45 -4.92 -16.12
C LEU A 38 5.75 -3.42 -16.27
N LYS A 39 5.14 -2.75 -17.24
CA LYS A 39 5.33 -1.29 -17.44
C LYS A 39 4.85 -0.49 -16.22
N MET A 40 3.67 -0.82 -15.71
CA MET A 40 3.12 -0.15 -14.52
C MET A 40 3.94 -0.48 -13.27
N ALA A 41 4.36 -1.75 -13.10
CA ALA A 41 5.19 -2.14 -11.97
C ALA A 41 6.55 -1.44 -12.00
N TRP A 42 7.16 -1.28 -13.15
CA TRP A 42 8.42 -0.56 -13.33
C TRP A 42 8.26 0.93 -13.00
N GLN A 43 7.22 1.57 -13.53
CA GLN A 43 6.94 2.97 -13.25
C GLN A 43 6.72 3.22 -11.76
N HIS A 44 5.89 2.40 -11.11
CA HIS A 44 5.66 2.49 -9.67
C HIS A 44 6.96 2.28 -8.86
N ALA A 45 7.81 1.33 -9.26
CA ALA A 45 9.08 1.07 -8.60
C ALA A 45 10.04 2.28 -8.71
N VAL A 46 10.08 2.93 -9.88
CA VAL A 46 10.88 4.17 -10.09
C VAL A 46 10.34 5.31 -9.23
N GLU A 47 9.03 5.56 -9.24
CA GLU A 47 8.38 6.63 -8.48
C GLU A 47 8.52 6.46 -6.98
N SER A 48 8.44 5.22 -6.49
CA SER A 48 8.63 4.88 -5.06
C SER A 48 10.09 4.81 -4.62
N GLY A 49 11.05 4.88 -5.56
CA GLY A 49 12.47 4.70 -5.27
C GLY A 49 12.87 3.26 -4.93
N ASP A 50 12.04 2.27 -5.32
CA ASP A 50 12.31 0.85 -5.11
C ASP A 50 13.32 0.32 -6.15
N THR A 51 14.59 0.61 -5.92
CA THR A 51 15.70 0.25 -6.84
C THR A 51 15.82 -1.26 -7.01
N GLU A 52 15.46 -2.06 -6.00
CA GLU A 52 15.47 -3.52 -6.08
C GLU A 52 14.41 -4.02 -7.07
N ALA A 53 13.20 -3.46 -7.03
CA ALA A 53 12.14 -3.82 -7.97
C ALA A 53 12.49 -3.40 -9.39
N VAL A 54 13.06 -2.19 -9.59
CA VAL A 54 13.54 -1.76 -10.92
C VAL A 54 14.55 -2.75 -11.48
N GLN A 55 15.58 -3.10 -10.71
CA GLN A 55 16.61 -4.06 -11.15
C GLN A 55 16.03 -5.46 -11.41
N ALA A 56 15.09 -5.92 -10.59
CA ALA A 56 14.46 -7.22 -10.78
C ALA A 56 13.61 -7.27 -12.06
N ILE A 57 12.94 -6.17 -12.41
CA ILE A 57 12.20 -6.07 -13.69
C ILE A 57 13.15 -6.07 -14.87
N ASP A 58 14.23 -5.28 -14.81
CA ASP A 58 15.22 -5.17 -15.88
C ASP A 58 15.94 -6.51 -16.13
N ASN A 59 16.17 -7.31 -15.07
CA ASN A 59 16.81 -8.61 -15.14
C ASN A 59 15.84 -9.78 -15.39
N GLY A 60 14.54 -9.53 -15.45
CA GLY A 60 13.52 -10.57 -15.63
C GLY A 60 13.25 -11.43 -14.39
N THR A 61 13.71 -11.03 -13.19
CA THR A 61 13.58 -11.76 -11.91
C THR A 61 12.53 -11.15 -10.98
N TYR A 62 11.63 -10.34 -11.53
CA TYR A 62 10.62 -9.64 -10.73
C TYR A 62 9.64 -10.58 -10.00
N LYS A 63 9.32 -11.71 -10.62
CA LYS A 63 8.48 -12.74 -10.00
C LYS A 63 9.13 -13.31 -8.74
N GLU A 64 10.39 -13.68 -8.81
CA GLU A 64 11.16 -14.20 -7.67
C GLU A 64 11.27 -13.16 -6.55
N LEU A 65 11.45 -11.89 -6.91
CA LEU A 65 11.43 -10.78 -5.93
C LEU A 65 10.11 -10.71 -5.20
N LEU A 66 8.97 -10.78 -5.92
CA LEU A 66 7.65 -10.75 -5.31
C LEU A 66 7.40 -11.94 -4.39
N GLU A 67 7.79 -13.16 -4.81
CA GLU A 67 7.69 -14.38 -4.00
C GLU A 67 8.52 -14.27 -2.72
N ARG A 68 9.76 -13.78 -2.82
CA ARG A 68 10.62 -13.55 -1.64
C ARG A 68 10.02 -12.52 -0.69
N ARG A 69 9.53 -11.38 -1.20
CA ARG A 69 8.89 -10.34 -0.38
C ARG A 69 7.58 -10.82 0.26
N ALA A 70 6.86 -11.73 -0.41
CA ALA A 70 5.67 -12.37 0.15
C ALA A 70 6.06 -13.30 1.31
N ALA A 71 7.07 -14.16 1.13
CA ALA A 71 7.58 -15.03 2.17
C ALA A 71 8.12 -14.26 3.39
N ASP A 72 8.85 -13.15 3.16
CA ASP A 72 9.34 -12.28 4.23
C ASP A 72 8.19 -11.61 5.01
N ARG A 73 7.12 -11.23 4.32
CA ARG A 73 5.91 -10.70 5.00
C ARG A 73 5.23 -11.78 5.83
N GLU A 74 5.06 -12.96 5.28
CA GLU A 74 4.45 -14.09 5.97
C GLU A 74 5.27 -14.50 7.20
N SER A 75 6.61 -14.51 7.13
CA SER A 75 7.49 -14.82 8.26
C SER A 75 7.43 -13.80 9.39
N LYS A 76 7.03 -12.55 9.10
CA LYS A 76 6.86 -11.47 10.09
C LYS A 76 5.48 -11.48 10.75
N ILE A 77 4.53 -12.30 10.25
CA ILE A 77 3.22 -12.47 10.87
C ILE A 77 3.38 -13.36 12.09
N ALA A 78 2.92 -12.88 13.26
CA ALA A 78 2.97 -13.70 14.47
C ALA A 78 2.13 -14.98 14.28
N PRO A 79 2.57 -16.13 14.79
CA PRO A 79 1.84 -17.39 14.66
C PRO A 79 0.39 -17.26 15.15
N GLY A 80 -0.55 -17.78 14.36
CA GLY A 80 -1.98 -17.72 14.67
C GLY A 80 -2.67 -16.40 14.31
N ILE A 81 -2.00 -15.46 13.63
CA ILE A 81 -2.65 -14.29 13.03
C ILE A 81 -3.00 -14.62 11.58
N GLU A 82 -4.27 -14.46 11.25
CA GLU A 82 -4.77 -14.50 9.86
C GLU A 82 -4.95 -13.08 9.34
N ILE A 83 -4.60 -12.88 8.06
CA ILE A 83 -4.71 -11.59 7.38
C ILE A 83 -5.58 -11.77 6.15
N TYR A 84 -6.60 -10.93 6.04
CA TYR A 84 -7.51 -10.85 4.91
C TYR A 84 -7.42 -9.46 4.29
N GLN A 85 -7.38 -9.38 2.98
CA GLN A 85 -7.31 -8.13 2.24
C GLN A 85 -8.43 -8.05 1.21
N TYR A 86 -9.12 -6.93 1.20
CA TYR A 86 -10.24 -6.67 0.28
C TYR A 86 -10.09 -5.29 -0.34
N SER A 87 -10.52 -5.13 -1.59
CA SER A 87 -10.64 -3.82 -2.21
C SER A 87 -11.79 -3.02 -1.58
N ILE A 88 -11.76 -1.69 -1.75
CA ILE A 88 -12.86 -0.81 -1.32
C ILE A 88 -13.71 -0.47 -2.54
N ALA A 89 -14.89 -1.06 -2.62
CA ALA A 89 -15.86 -0.77 -3.66
C ALA A 89 -16.54 0.59 -3.43
N GLY A 90 -16.74 1.33 -4.52
CA GLY A 90 -17.48 2.60 -4.48
C GLY A 90 -16.70 3.79 -3.90
N ILE A 91 -15.40 3.66 -3.64
CA ILE A 91 -14.54 4.72 -3.09
C ILE A 91 -14.59 6.01 -3.93
N ASN A 92 -14.61 5.90 -5.25
CA ASN A 92 -14.64 7.04 -6.18
C ASN A 92 -15.95 7.83 -6.17
N TYR A 93 -17.00 7.31 -5.55
CA TYR A 93 -18.27 8.00 -5.37
C TYR A 93 -18.35 8.72 -4.02
N ARG A 94 -17.30 8.67 -3.20
CA ARG A 94 -17.24 9.32 -1.90
C ARG A 94 -16.53 10.68 -2.02
N LYS A 95 -17.05 11.66 -1.30
CA LYS A 95 -16.44 13.00 -1.26
C LYS A 95 -15.29 13.00 -0.26
N GLY A 96 -14.24 13.77 -0.56
CA GLY A 96 -13.15 14.01 0.39
C GLY A 96 -12.14 12.86 0.53
N ILE A 97 -12.17 11.85 -0.33
CA ILE A 97 -11.24 10.70 -0.26
C ILE A 97 -9.77 11.12 -0.31
N ALA A 98 -9.44 12.18 -1.03
CA ALA A 98 -8.08 12.70 -1.10
C ALA A 98 -7.45 13.06 0.27
N ALA A 99 -8.27 13.29 1.30
CA ALA A 99 -7.78 13.52 2.67
C ALA A 99 -7.29 12.23 3.37
N TYR A 100 -7.59 11.07 2.82
CA TYR A 100 -7.28 9.75 3.39
C TYR A 100 -6.25 8.96 2.57
N LEU A 101 -5.51 9.64 1.70
CA LEU A 101 -4.43 9.02 0.92
C LEU A 101 -3.33 8.43 1.83
N GLY A 102 -2.78 7.30 1.41
CA GLY A 102 -1.77 6.56 2.14
C GLY A 102 -2.36 5.57 3.14
N HIS A 103 -1.55 5.20 4.13
CA HIS A 103 -1.88 4.21 5.16
C HIS A 103 -2.56 4.88 6.35
N SER A 104 -3.71 4.35 6.75
CA SER A 104 -4.47 4.80 7.91
C SER A 104 -5.12 3.62 8.63
N THR A 105 -5.79 3.91 9.75
CA THR A 105 -6.64 2.97 10.46
C THR A 105 -8.11 3.33 10.28
N GLY A 106 -8.97 2.36 10.53
CA GLY A 106 -10.40 2.54 10.40
C GLY A 106 -11.15 1.33 10.94
N TYR A 107 -12.40 1.20 10.56
CA TYR A 107 -13.22 0.06 10.95
C TYR A 107 -14.22 -0.31 9.86
N ILE A 108 -14.65 -1.57 9.90
CA ILE A 108 -15.74 -2.05 9.06
C ILE A 108 -16.94 -2.44 9.92
N LYS A 109 -18.15 -2.23 9.40
CA LYS A 109 -19.39 -2.66 10.05
C LYS A 109 -20.47 -3.01 9.04
N PRO A 110 -21.38 -3.96 9.33
CA PRO A 110 -22.55 -4.25 8.51
C PRO A 110 -23.51 -3.06 8.43
N GLU A 111 -24.15 -2.90 7.28
CA GLU A 111 -25.27 -1.99 7.06
C GLU A 111 -26.53 -2.76 6.65
N PRO A 112 -27.22 -3.43 7.57
CA PRO A 112 -28.38 -4.27 7.25
C PRO A 112 -29.57 -3.47 6.69
N THR A 113 -29.55 -2.14 6.85
CA THR A 113 -30.54 -1.21 6.28
C THR A 113 -30.15 -0.69 4.90
N ASN A 114 -29.04 -1.16 4.33
CA ASN A 114 -28.64 -0.77 3.00
C ASN A 114 -29.68 -1.25 1.99
N ARG A 115 -30.24 -0.30 1.21
CA ARG A 115 -31.35 -0.59 0.31
C ARG A 115 -30.97 -1.42 -0.93
N TYR A 116 -29.68 -1.52 -1.22
CA TYR A 116 -29.16 -2.24 -2.39
C TYR A 116 -28.66 -3.64 -2.04
N ASP A 117 -28.06 -3.78 -0.84
CA ASP A 117 -27.52 -5.05 -0.37
C ASP A 117 -27.62 -5.11 1.17
N PRO A 118 -28.53 -5.92 1.73
CA PRO A 118 -28.66 -6.07 3.17
C PRO A 118 -27.44 -6.74 3.85
N ASN A 119 -26.55 -7.35 3.06
CA ASN A 119 -25.30 -7.93 3.54
C ASN A 119 -24.11 -6.97 3.39
N ALA A 120 -24.34 -5.73 2.95
CA ALA A 120 -23.28 -4.74 2.76
C ALA A 120 -22.46 -4.53 4.02
N ILE A 121 -21.14 -4.47 3.87
CA ILE A 121 -20.19 -4.13 4.93
C ILE A 121 -19.52 -2.83 4.54
N ALA A 122 -19.81 -1.78 5.29
CA ALA A 122 -19.26 -0.45 5.04
C ALA A 122 -17.87 -0.31 5.69
N VAL A 123 -17.01 0.45 5.02
CA VAL A 123 -15.65 0.82 5.44
C VAL A 123 -15.64 2.26 5.88
N TYR A 124 -15.14 2.51 7.08
CA TYR A 124 -15.04 3.85 7.67
C TYR A 124 -13.59 4.13 8.09
N ALA A 125 -13.15 5.37 7.95
CA ALA A 125 -11.98 5.89 8.63
C ALA A 125 -12.25 6.03 10.13
N ASP A 126 -11.21 6.22 10.96
CA ASP A 126 -11.33 6.35 12.42
C ASP A 126 -12.21 7.54 12.84
N ASP A 127 -12.25 8.59 12.05
CA ASP A 127 -13.10 9.77 12.28
C ASP A 127 -14.57 9.55 11.89
N GLY A 128 -14.91 8.37 11.39
CA GLY A 128 -16.25 7.99 10.94
C GLY A 128 -16.58 8.39 9.51
N HIS A 129 -15.63 8.88 8.74
CA HIS A 129 -15.84 9.15 7.32
C HIS A 129 -16.05 7.86 6.54
N HIS A 130 -17.11 7.81 5.73
CA HIS A 130 -17.47 6.62 4.95
C HIS A 130 -16.63 6.54 3.67
N LEU A 131 -15.72 5.57 3.60
CA LEU A 131 -14.77 5.38 2.51
C LEU A 131 -15.34 4.54 1.35
N GLY A 132 -16.29 3.62 1.62
CA GLY A 132 -16.87 2.72 0.63
C GLY A 132 -17.36 1.43 1.28
N TYR A 133 -17.32 0.33 0.53
CA TYR A 133 -17.80 -0.98 0.99
C TYR A 133 -16.81 -2.09 0.66
N ILE A 134 -16.87 -3.18 1.41
CA ILE A 134 -16.32 -4.46 0.97
C ILE A 134 -17.11 -4.90 -0.27
N PRO A 135 -16.48 -5.41 -1.35
CA PRO A 135 -17.18 -5.90 -2.52
C PRO A 135 -18.22 -6.97 -2.14
N ALA A 136 -19.38 -6.96 -2.80
CA ALA A 136 -20.45 -7.91 -2.50
C ALA A 136 -20.03 -9.39 -2.65
N THR A 137 -19.04 -9.67 -3.51
CA THR A 137 -18.43 -10.99 -3.68
C THR A 137 -17.72 -11.49 -2.44
N ASP A 138 -17.23 -10.57 -1.60
CA ASP A 138 -16.34 -10.89 -0.47
C ASP A 138 -17.06 -10.77 0.88
N THR A 139 -18.26 -10.17 0.92
CA THR A 139 -19.02 -9.97 2.17
C THR A 139 -19.33 -11.28 2.90
N TYR A 140 -19.60 -12.36 2.15
CA TYR A 140 -19.85 -13.67 2.75
C TYR A 140 -18.62 -14.20 3.50
N GLU A 141 -17.43 -14.04 2.95
CA GLU A 141 -16.18 -14.43 3.61
C GLU A 141 -16.00 -13.66 4.92
N VAL A 142 -16.13 -12.32 4.89
CA VAL A 142 -16.01 -11.47 6.08
C VAL A 142 -17.01 -11.87 7.17
N HIS A 143 -18.26 -12.16 6.81
CA HIS A 143 -19.26 -12.65 7.78
C HIS A 143 -18.90 -14.03 8.33
N SER A 144 -18.28 -14.89 7.54
CA SER A 144 -17.86 -16.24 7.94
C SER A 144 -16.76 -16.25 9.00
N LEU A 145 -15.97 -15.16 9.10
CA LEU A 145 -14.94 -15.00 10.12
C LEU A 145 -15.51 -14.90 11.56
N ARG A 146 -16.82 -14.70 11.71
CA ARG A 146 -17.54 -14.59 12.98
C ARG A 146 -16.92 -13.59 13.97
N LEU A 147 -16.37 -12.51 13.44
CA LEU A 147 -15.78 -11.43 14.23
C LEU A 147 -16.89 -10.52 14.79
N HIS A 148 -16.59 -9.85 15.90
CA HIS A 148 -17.51 -8.88 16.50
C HIS A 148 -17.34 -7.51 15.84
N PHE A 149 -18.40 -7.01 15.23
CA PHE A 149 -18.42 -5.68 14.65
C PHE A 149 -18.61 -4.58 15.71
N PRO A 150 -18.02 -3.37 15.51
CA PRO A 150 -17.16 -3.00 14.41
C PRO A 150 -15.79 -3.68 14.47
N ILE A 151 -15.24 -4.06 13.31
CA ILE A 151 -13.93 -4.70 13.21
C ILE A 151 -12.91 -3.62 12.88
N PRO A 152 -11.85 -3.42 13.70
CA PRO A 152 -10.75 -2.52 13.36
C PRO A 152 -9.96 -3.07 12.18
N VAL A 153 -9.57 -2.18 11.27
CA VAL A 153 -8.85 -2.52 10.03
C VAL A 153 -7.73 -1.52 9.75
N SER A 154 -6.76 -1.93 8.95
CA SER A 154 -5.87 -1.00 8.26
C SER A 154 -6.49 -0.67 6.91
N VAL A 155 -6.33 0.57 6.47
CA VAL A 155 -6.84 1.09 5.20
C VAL A 155 -5.68 1.71 4.45
N ASP A 156 -5.52 1.34 3.19
CA ASP A 156 -4.55 1.92 2.27
C ASP A 156 -5.31 2.49 1.07
N ILE A 157 -5.09 3.78 0.76
CA ILE A 157 -5.75 4.46 -0.37
C ILE A 157 -4.69 5.12 -1.24
N GLU A 158 -4.76 4.85 -2.52
CA GLU A 158 -3.87 5.40 -3.53
C GLU A 158 -4.67 6.20 -4.57
N GLU A 159 -4.08 7.30 -5.05
CA GLU A 159 -4.58 8.03 -6.22
C GLU A 159 -3.90 7.48 -7.47
N CYS A 160 -4.69 7.05 -8.43
CA CYS A 160 -4.23 6.52 -9.71
C CYS A 160 -4.65 7.46 -10.84
N ASN A 161 -3.82 7.55 -11.88
CA ASN A 161 -4.13 8.30 -13.08
C ASN A 161 -4.38 7.32 -14.23
N ASP A 162 -5.46 7.57 -14.96
CA ASP A 162 -5.68 6.95 -16.25
C ASP A 162 -5.16 7.93 -17.32
N ASP A 163 -3.97 7.64 -17.83
CA ASP A 163 -3.29 8.52 -18.79
C ASP A 163 -4.06 8.63 -20.12
N ASP A 164 -4.77 7.57 -20.52
CA ASP A 164 -5.53 7.53 -21.77
C ASP A 164 -6.81 8.40 -21.68
N GLU A 165 -7.47 8.43 -20.52
CA GLU A 165 -8.68 9.21 -20.27
C GLU A 165 -8.41 10.53 -19.53
N ASN A 166 -7.16 10.82 -19.14
CA ASN A 166 -6.77 11.95 -18.30
C ASN A 166 -7.65 12.08 -17.05
N ARG A 167 -8.00 10.93 -16.45
CA ARG A 167 -8.91 10.81 -15.32
C ARG A 167 -8.17 10.31 -14.08
N ARG A 168 -8.32 11.02 -12.97
CA ARG A 168 -7.87 10.58 -11.65
C ARG A 168 -8.93 9.74 -10.98
N PHE A 169 -8.52 8.67 -10.34
CA PHE A 169 -9.39 7.80 -9.53
C PHE A 169 -8.64 7.28 -8.30
N PHE A 170 -9.40 6.81 -7.33
CA PHE A 170 -8.84 6.24 -6.10
C PHE A 170 -9.01 4.74 -6.08
N VAL A 171 -7.97 4.05 -5.62
CA VAL A 171 -8.00 2.62 -5.29
C VAL A 171 -7.78 2.49 -3.80
N GLY A 172 -8.62 1.72 -3.14
CA GLY A 172 -8.54 1.50 -1.70
C GLY A 172 -8.45 0.01 -1.38
N GLN A 173 -7.69 -0.33 -0.35
CA GLN A 173 -7.56 -1.67 0.19
C GLN A 173 -7.81 -1.65 1.70
N VAL A 174 -8.54 -2.66 2.18
CA VAL A 174 -8.78 -2.92 3.61
C VAL A 174 -8.05 -4.18 4.02
N THR A 175 -7.34 -4.12 5.13
CA THR A 175 -6.65 -5.27 5.73
C THR A 175 -7.25 -5.59 7.10
N ILE A 176 -7.83 -6.78 7.24
CA ILE A 176 -8.30 -7.34 8.52
C ILE A 176 -7.20 -8.24 9.07
N LYS A 177 -6.79 -8.00 10.31
CA LYS A 177 -5.86 -8.87 11.05
C LYS A 177 -6.56 -9.40 12.28
N TYR A 178 -6.68 -10.72 12.41
CA TYR A 178 -7.24 -11.30 13.62
C TYR A 178 -6.50 -12.55 14.06
N LYS A 179 -6.57 -12.85 15.37
CA LYS A 179 -5.94 -14.03 15.93
C LYS A 179 -6.96 -15.17 15.91
N LYS A 180 -6.62 -16.25 15.22
CA LYS A 180 -7.41 -17.49 15.26
C LYS A 180 -7.40 -18.05 16.68
N LYS A 181 -8.57 -18.35 17.23
CA LYS A 181 -8.73 -18.98 18.54
C LYS A 181 -8.47 -20.48 18.47
#